data_cedb9e8e7c7e8b0e614a4b85fd204de4
#
_entry.id   cedb9e8e7c7e8b0e614a4b85fd204de4
#
_cell.length_a   1.000
_cell.length_b   1.000
_cell.length_c   1.000
_cell.angle_alpha   90.00
_cell.angle_beta   90.00
_cell.angle_gamma   90.00
#
_symmetry.space_group_name_H-M   'P 1'
#
loop_
_entity.id
_entity.type
_entity.pdbx_description
1 polymer ?
#
loop_
_entity_poly.entity_id
_entity_poly.type
_entity_poly.pdbx_seq_one_letter_code
_entity_poly.pdbx_strand_id
1 'polypeptide(L)'
;MKPLSITAKRMLRRAVAAFCACACVFAVSACGADETGKIRIGIKFDQPGLGFKKNGTYVGFDVDVAKYVAKKLGYSEDEIVWKESPSKQREAMLQNGDVDYIVASYSITDERKKVVDFAGPYFVAGQDLLVRKDETGIDGPKDLNGKRLCSMTGTTSAVNVKEKFAKQTQLMEQPGMAECATALLSGIVDAATTDDIILAGLASASRGR
;
A
#
# COMPACT_ATOMS: atom_id res chain seq x y z
N MET A 1 -55.32 12.85 46.08
CA MET A 1 -54.65 12.57 44.75
C MET A 1 -55.15 11.20 44.28
N LYS A 2 -55.95 11.15 43.21
CA LYS A 2 -56.47 9.90 42.67
C LYS A 2 -55.39 9.21 41.82
N PRO A 3 -55.13 7.89 41.96
CA PRO A 3 -54.12 7.17 41.14
C PRO A 3 -54.60 7.02 39.69
N LEU A 4 -53.70 7.28 38.73
CA LEU A 4 -53.95 7.08 37.28
C LEU A 4 -54.35 5.61 37.02
N SER A 5 -55.38 5.44 36.18
CA SER A 5 -55.86 4.12 35.77
C SER A 5 -54.80 3.30 35.05
N ILE A 6 -54.90 1.97 35.16
CA ILE A 6 -53.96 0.99 34.53
C ILE A 6 -53.83 1.20 33.01
N THR A 7 -54.89 1.68 32.37
CA THR A 7 -54.94 1.95 30.91
C THR A 7 -54.03 3.13 30.52
N ALA A 8 -54.01 4.22 31.33
CA ALA A 8 -53.16 5.38 31.09
C ALA A 8 -51.66 5.05 31.25
N LYS A 9 -51.32 4.18 32.22
CA LYS A 9 -49.94 3.69 32.39
C LYS A 9 -49.47 2.81 31.23
N ARG A 10 -50.36 2.02 30.60
CA ARG A 10 -50.01 1.19 29.41
C ARG A 10 -49.84 2.03 28.16
N MET A 11 -50.63 3.09 27.93
CA MET A 11 -50.47 4.01 26.81
C MET A 11 -49.19 4.84 26.92
N LEU A 12 -48.84 5.33 28.10
CA LEU A 12 -47.62 6.08 28.32
C LEU A 12 -46.34 5.22 28.10
N ARG A 13 -46.35 3.95 28.51
CA ARG A 13 -45.25 3.00 28.25
C ARG A 13 -45.08 2.67 26.75
N ARG A 14 -46.20 2.61 26.01
CA ARG A 14 -46.14 2.36 24.54
C ARG A 14 -45.66 3.59 23.76
N ALA A 15 -46.02 4.80 24.19
CA ALA A 15 -45.55 6.05 23.60
C ALA A 15 -44.02 6.25 23.82
N VAL A 16 -43.52 5.95 25.03
CA VAL A 16 -42.08 6.04 25.33
C VAL A 16 -41.27 4.98 24.57
N ALA A 17 -41.79 3.76 24.42
CA ALA A 17 -41.11 2.70 23.65
C ALA A 17 -41.05 3.02 22.15
N ALA A 18 -42.10 3.63 21.58
CA ALA A 18 -42.13 4.05 20.18
C ALA A 18 -41.17 5.23 19.91
N PHE A 19 -41.00 6.15 20.86
CA PHE A 19 -40.09 7.29 20.71
C PHE A 19 -38.62 6.88 20.81
N CYS A 20 -38.26 5.91 21.65
CA CYS A 20 -36.90 5.35 21.71
C CYS A 20 -36.54 4.53 20.48
N ALA A 21 -37.50 3.83 19.84
CA ALA A 21 -37.23 3.06 18.63
C ALA A 21 -36.98 3.96 17.41
N CYS A 22 -37.62 5.13 17.30
CA CYS A 22 -37.34 6.09 16.23
C CYS A 22 -36.03 6.85 16.42
N ALA A 23 -35.55 7.05 17.65
CA ALA A 23 -34.28 7.75 17.90
C ALA A 23 -33.04 6.89 17.54
N CYS A 24 -33.17 5.55 17.52
CA CYS A 24 -32.06 4.66 17.16
C CYS A 24 -31.83 4.51 15.65
N VAL A 25 -32.76 4.94 14.79
CA VAL A 25 -32.61 4.81 13.32
C VAL A 25 -31.81 5.96 12.72
N PHE A 26 -31.60 7.08 13.44
CA PHE A 26 -30.83 8.23 12.95
C PHE A 26 -29.34 8.26 13.39
N ALA A 27 -28.87 7.25 14.13
CA ALA A 27 -27.50 7.25 14.66
C ALA A 27 -26.50 6.41 13.84
N VAL A 28 -26.86 5.91 12.63
CA VAL A 28 -25.95 5.10 11.80
C VAL A 28 -25.43 5.86 10.57
N SER A 29 -25.62 7.18 10.50
CA SER A 29 -25.14 7.99 9.39
C SER A 29 -24.05 8.98 9.83
N ALA A 30 -22.98 8.50 10.47
CA ALA A 30 -21.83 9.36 10.72
C ALA A 30 -20.57 8.53 10.86
N CYS A 31 -19.85 8.35 9.76
CA CYS A 31 -18.41 8.26 9.58
C CYS A 31 -18.03 7.48 8.31
N GLY A 32 -18.64 7.84 7.20
CA GLY A 32 -18.02 7.65 5.89
C GLY A 32 -17.82 9.06 5.33
N ALA A 33 -16.59 9.51 5.15
CA ALA A 33 -16.36 10.69 4.32
C ALA A 33 -17.05 10.39 2.99
N ASP A 34 -17.93 11.28 2.54
CA ASP A 34 -18.61 11.13 1.25
C ASP A 34 -17.53 11.17 0.14
N GLU A 35 -17.21 10.01 -0.42
CA GLU A 35 -16.23 9.85 -1.51
C GLU A 35 -16.95 9.93 -2.89
N THR A 36 -18.26 10.29 -2.92
CA THR A 36 -19.03 10.44 -4.15
C THR A 36 -18.39 11.52 -5.05
N GLY A 37 -18.10 11.17 -6.29
CA GLY A 37 -17.46 12.08 -7.24
C GLY A 37 -15.94 12.21 -7.08
N LYS A 38 -15.31 11.45 -6.18
CA LYS A 38 -13.86 11.43 -5.99
C LYS A 38 -13.24 10.20 -6.66
N ILE A 39 -11.95 10.31 -6.98
CA ILE A 39 -11.16 9.21 -7.53
C ILE A 39 -10.24 8.63 -6.46
N ARG A 40 -10.29 7.33 -6.25
CA ARG A 40 -9.48 6.62 -5.25
C ARG A 40 -8.24 6.05 -5.92
N ILE A 41 -7.07 6.50 -5.50
CA ILE A 41 -5.80 6.13 -6.13
C ILE A 41 -4.95 5.35 -5.13
N GLY A 42 -4.60 4.12 -5.51
CA GLY A 42 -3.63 3.31 -4.78
C GLY A 42 -2.21 3.82 -5.04
N ILE A 43 -1.46 4.09 -3.96
CA ILE A 43 -0.10 4.63 -4.03
C ILE A 43 0.81 3.95 -3.01
N LYS A 44 2.09 3.87 -3.29
CA LYS A 44 3.09 3.48 -2.30
C LYS A 44 3.33 4.63 -1.32
N PHE A 45 3.82 4.29 -0.14
CA PHE A 45 3.99 5.25 0.96
C PHE A 45 5.38 5.17 1.61
N ASP A 46 6.16 4.14 1.28
CA ASP A 46 7.45 3.77 1.86
C ASP A 46 8.62 3.82 0.86
N GLN A 47 8.42 4.42 -0.33
CA GLN A 47 9.41 4.46 -1.41
C GLN A 47 9.85 5.91 -1.68
N PRO A 48 10.95 6.39 -1.04
CA PRO A 48 11.45 7.75 -1.23
C PRO A 48 11.74 8.06 -2.70
N GLY A 49 11.24 9.20 -3.17
CA GLY A 49 11.38 9.65 -4.57
C GLY A 49 10.30 9.13 -5.52
N LEU A 50 9.55 8.09 -5.16
CA LEU A 50 8.46 7.48 -5.95
C LEU A 50 7.10 7.71 -5.30
N GLY A 51 6.60 6.76 -4.53
CA GLY A 51 5.42 6.90 -3.69
C GLY A 51 5.83 6.97 -2.22
N PHE A 52 5.90 8.16 -1.65
CA PHE A 52 6.40 8.38 -0.30
C PHE A 52 5.47 9.26 0.53
N LYS A 53 5.14 8.83 1.74
CA LYS A 53 4.36 9.63 2.70
C LYS A 53 5.29 10.42 3.60
N LYS A 54 5.33 11.74 3.41
CA LYS A 54 6.14 12.67 4.19
C LYS A 54 5.23 13.65 4.93
N ASN A 55 5.28 13.66 6.25
CA ASN A 55 4.47 14.57 7.09
C ASN A 55 2.97 14.54 6.74
N GLY A 56 2.43 13.35 6.48
CA GLY A 56 1.02 13.16 6.13
C GLY A 56 0.66 13.39 4.65
N THR A 57 1.59 13.90 3.83
CA THR A 57 1.39 14.19 2.41
C THR A 57 2.12 13.16 1.54
N TYR A 58 1.50 12.72 0.47
CA TYR A 58 2.15 11.85 -0.53
C TYR A 58 2.94 12.70 -1.51
N VAL A 59 4.18 12.29 -1.79
CA VAL A 59 5.12 12.98 -2.67
C VAL A 59 5.94 11.98 -3.50
N GLY A 60 6.46 12.42 -4.64
CA GLY A 60 7.37 11.68 -5.50
C GLY A 60 6.79 11.39 -6.88
N PHE A 61 7.59 10.76 -7.72
CA PHE A 61 7.31 10.57 -9.14
C PHE A 61 6.00 9.83 -9.40
N ASP A 62 5.73 8.72 -8.68
CA ASP A 62 4.49 7.98 -8.81
C ASP A 62 3.26 8.83 -8.44
N VAL A 63 3.41 9.72 -7.44
CA VAL A 63 2.35 10.66 -7.03
C VAL A 63 2.08 11.68 -8.14
N ASP A 64 3.13 12.19 -8.78
CA ASP A 64 3.00 13.15 -9.88
C ASP A 64 2.35 12.51 -11.11
N VAL A 65 2.73 11.26 -11.44
CA VAL A 65 2.08 10.47 -12.49
C VAL A 65 0.60 10.24 -12.16
N ALA A 66 0.30 9.87 -10.92
CA ALA A 66 -1.07 9.65 -10.47
C ALA A 66 -1.93 10.92 -10.61
N LYS A 67 -1.43 12.07 -10.16
CA LYS A 67 -2.10 13.38 -10.33
C LYS A 67 -2.30 13.74 -11.80
N TYR A 68 -1.29 13.50 -12.63
CA TYR A 68 -1.40 13.73 -14.07
C TYR A 68 -2.53 12.90 -14.69
N VAL A 69 -2.62 11.61 -14.34
CA VAL A 69 -3.68 10.73 -14.84
C VAL A 69 -5.04 11.19 -14.33
N ALA A 70 -5.19 11.47 -13.04
CA ALA A 70 -6.43 11.99 -12.46
C ALA A 70 -6.93 13.24 -13.19
N LYS A 71 -6.02 14.20 -13.42
CA LYS A 71 -6.33 15.42 -14.18
C LYS A 71 -6.81 15.13 -15.61
N LYS A 72 -6.22 14.15 -16.30
CA LYS A 72 -6.64 13.76 -17.65
C LYS A 72 -8.01 13.06 -17.64
N LEU A 73 -8.38 12.44 -16.54
CA LEU A 73 -9.70 11.85 -16.32
C LEU A 73 -10.75 12.88 -15.86
N GLY A 74 -10.36 14.15 -15.66
CA GLY A 74 -11.27 15.23 -15.31
C GLY A 74 -11.37 15.54 -13.81
N TYR A 75 -10.52 14.92 -12.97
CA TYR A 75 -10.50 15.15 -11.53
C TYR A 75 -9.47 16.21 -11.15
N SER A 76 -9.82 17.07 -10.19
CA SER A 76 -8.90 17.99 -9.52
C SER A 76 -8.12 17.29 -8.40
N GLU A 77 -7.07 17.94 -7.87
CA GLU A 77 -6.25 17.30 -6.81
C GLU A 77 -6.98 17.09 -5.49
N ASP A 78 -7.95 17.91 -5.15
CA ASP A 78 -8.80 17.82 -3.97
C ASP A 78 -9.90 16.72 -4.09
N GLU A 79 -10.15 16.24 -5.30
CA GLU A 79 -11.00 15.08 -5.55
C GLU A 79 -10.24 13.74 -5.50
N ILE A 80 -8.93 13.76 -5.27
CA ILE A 80 -8.13 12.55 -5.11
C ILE A 80 -8.20 12.03 -3.68
N VAL A 81 -8.62 10.78 -3.53
CA VAL A 81 -8.54 10.02 -2.29
C VAL A 81 -7.38 9.05 -2.37
N TRP A 82 -6.33 9.33 -1.61
CA TRP A 82 -5.15 8.48 -1.57
C TRP A 82 -5.39 7.24 -0.70
N LYS A 83 -5.11 6.06 -1.24
CA LYS A 83 -5.16 4.78 -0.51
C LYS A 83 -3.76 4.16 -0.49
N GLU A 84 -3.25 3.83 0.69
CA GLU A 84 -1.99 3.09 0.79
C GLU A 84 -2.15 1.69 0.19
N SER A 85 -1.28 1.35 -0.75
CA SER A 85 -1.40 0.11 -1.53
C SER A 85 -0.17 -0.79 -1.33
N PRO A 86 -0.18 -1.64 -0.28
CA PRO A 86 0.86 -2.64 -0.08
C PRO A 86 0.94 -3.62 -1.27
N SER A 87 2.15 -4.04 -1.63
CA SER A 87 2.38 -4.82 -2.85
C SER A 87 1.52 -6.09 -2.95
N LYS A 88 1.31 -6.78 -1.84
CA LYS A 88 0.49 -8.01 -1.79
C LYS A 88 -1.01 -7.76 -1.96
N GLN A 89 -1.48 -6.53 -1.72
CA GLN A 89 -2.93 -6.23 -1.70
C GLN A 89 -3.43 -5.60 -3.01
N ARG A 90 -2.53 -5.22 -3.93
CA ARG A 90 -2.85 -4.43 -5.13
C ARG A 90 -3.95 -5.03 -5.98
N GLU A 91 -3.83 -6.32 -6.31
CA GLU A 91 -4.81 -7.03 -7.14
C GLU A 91 -6.19 -7.06 -6.45
N ALA A 92 -6.22 -7.40 -5.16
CA ALA A 92 -7.47 -7.44 -4.39
C ALA A 92 -8.11 -6.05 -4.28
N MET A 93 -7.32 -4.99 -4.03
CA MET A 93 -7.84 -3.62 -3.94
C MET A 93 -8.50 -3.17 -5.25
N LEU A 94 -7.93 -3.53 -6.41
CA LEU A 94 -8.52 -3.25 -7.72
C LEU A 94 -9.79 -4.08 -7.96
N GLN A 95 -9.74 -5.37 -7.69
CA GLN A 95 -10.87 -6.29 -7.91
C GLN A 95 -12.07 -5.97 -7.01
N ASN A 96 -11.82 -5.56 -5.77
CA ASN A 96 -12.88 -5.18 -4.82
C ASN A 96 -13.42 -3.76 -5.07
N GLY A 97 -12.76 -2.96 -5.91
CA GLY A 97 -13.12 -1.58 -6.11
C GLY A 97 -12.74 -0.68 -4.91
N ASP A 98 -11.75 -1.07 -4.11
CA ASP A 98 -11.23 -0.21 -3.03
C ASP A 98 -10.47 0.98 -3.59
N VAL A 99 -9.92 0.85 -4.80
CA VAL A 99 -9.25 1.88 -5.60
C VAL A 99 -9.72 1.81 -7.05
N ASP A 100 -9.67 2.96 -7.74
CA ASP A 100 -10.03 3.06 -9.15
C ASP A 100 -8.84 2.75 -10.07
N TYR A 101 -7.63 3.09 -9.62
CA TYR A 101 -6.37 2.65 -10.23
C TYR A 101 -5.21 2.73 -9.24
N ILE A 102 -4.05 2.16 -9.61
CA ILE A 102 -2.83 2.13 -8.79
C ILE A 102 -1.65 2.63 -9.60
N VAL A 103 -0.83 3.51 -9.00
CA VAL A 103 0.50 3.90 -9.49
C VAL A 103 1.52 3.58 -8.40
N ALA A 104 2.38 2.56 -8.60
CA ALA A 104 3.13 2.00 -7.48
C ALA A 104 4.32 1.14 -7.90
N SER A 105 5.15 1.53 -8.87
CA SER A 105 6.25 0.68 -9.37
C SER A 105 5.79 -0.77 -9.61
N TYR A 106 4.67 -0.92 -10.30
CA TYR A 106 3.96 -2.19 -10.44
C TYR A 106 4.36 -2.88 -11.74
N SER A 107 5.24 -3.90 -11.66
CA SER A 107 5.71 -4.63 -12.84
C SER A 107 4.55 -5.25 -13.61
N ILE A 108 4.49 -4.95 -14.90
CA ILE A 108 3.54 -5.56 -15.85
C ILE A 108 4.03 -6.98 -16.15
N THR A 109 3.27 -7.99 -15.75
CA THR A 109 3.56 -9.41 -16.02
C THR A 109 2.36 -10.10 -16.62
N ASP A 110 2.57 -11.18 -17.35
CA ASP A 110 1.47 -11.94 -17.97
C ASP A 110 0.56 -12.58 -16.92
N GLU A 111 1.11 -12.96 -15.76
CA GLU A 111 0.31 -13.48 -14.64
C GLU A 111 -0.63 -12.40 -14.07
N ARG A 112 -0.11 -11.19 -13.89
CA ARG A 112 -0.91 -10.06 -13.35
C ARG A 112 -1.97 -9.60 -14.35
N LYS A 113 -1.65 -9.60 -15.65
CA LYS A 113 -2.63 -9.28 -16.72
C LYS A 113 -3.83 -10.23 -16.77
N LYS A 114 -3.75 -11.40 -16.17
CA LYS A 114 -4.90 -12.33 -16.08
C LYS A 114 -5.95 -11.87 -15.07
N VAL A 115 -5.60 -10.98 -14.16
CA VAL A 115 -6.45 -10.61 -13.02
C VAL A 115 -6.70 -9.11 -12.89
N VAL A 116 -5.86 -8.25 -13.49
CA VAL A 116 -6.02 -6.80 -13.55
C VAL A 116 -5.52 -6.25 -14.88
N ASP A 117 -6.06 -5.11 -15.31
CA ASP A 117 -5.61 -4.41 -16.51
C ASP A 117 -4.44 -3.46 -16.21
N PHE A 118 -3.62 -3.19 -17.23
CA PHE A 118 -2.49 -2.28 -17.16
C PHE A 118 -2.55 -1.23 -18.26
N ALA A 119 -2.22 0.01 -17.90
CA ALA A 119 -1.90 1.09 -18.82
C ALA A 119 -0.42 1.48 -18.65
N GLY A 120 0.30 1.69 -19.73
CA GLY A 120 1.72 2.02 -19.69
C GLY A 120 2.60 1.03 -20.45
N PRO A 121 3.91 0.91 -20.16
CA PRO A 121 4.60 1.39 -18.95
C PRO A 121 4.81 2.91 -18.93
N TYR A 122 4.80 3.51 -17.76
CA TYR A 122 5.20 4.90 -17.54
C TYR A 122 6.67 5.04 -17.12
N PHE A 123 7.29 3.92 -16.72
CA PHE A 123 8.70 3.83 -16.35
C PHE A 123 9.25 2.42 -16.63
N VAL A 124 10.54 2.31 -16.87
CA VAL A 124 11.25 1.02 -17.01
C VAL A 124 12.38 1.00 -15.98
N ALA A 125 12.36 0.03 -15.09
CA ALA A 125 13.36 -0.18 -14.05
C ALA A 125 14.08 -1.52 -14.25
N GLY A 126 15.33 -1.59 -13.79
CA GLY A 126 16.06 -2.84 -13.58
C GLY A 126 15.80 -3.40 -12.18
N GLN A 127 16.12 -4.67 -11.95
CA GLN A 127 16.20 -5.22 -10.61
C GLN A 127 17.64 -5.17 -10.12
N ASP A 128 17.86 -4.80 -8.84
CA ASP A 128 19.19 -4.67 -8.26
C ASP A 128 19.21 -5.17 -6.80
N LEU A 129 20.39 -5.10 -6.19
CA LEU A 129 20.67 -5.47 -4.81
C LEU A 129 21.13 -4.23 -4.02
N LEU A 130 20.61 -4.08 -2.82
CA LEU A 130 21.11 -3.15 -1.81
C LEU A 130 21.82 -3.94 -0.72
N VAL A 131 23.07 -3.58 -0.48
CA VAL A 131 23.92 -4.15 0.58
C VAL A 131 24.41 -3.04 1.49
N ARG A 132 24.92 -3.41 2.67
CA ARG A 132 25.62 -2.44 3.54
C ARG A 132 26.93 -2.00 2.88
N LYS A 133 27.40 -0.81 3.23
CA LYS A 133 28.61 -0.21 2.65
C LYS A 133 29.88 -1.03 2.93
N ASP A 134 29.91 -1.78 4.02
CA ASP A 134 31.02 -2.63 4.43
C ASP A 134 30.89 -4.09 3.97
N GLU A 135 29.85 -4.42 3.21
CA GLU A 135 29.69 -5.75 2.61
C GLU A 135 30.70 -5.95 1.48
N THR A 136 31.46 -7.04 1.56
CA THR A 136 32.52 -7.38 0.57
C THR A 136 32.33 -8.74 -0.07
N GLY A 137 31.29 -9.47 0.29
CA GLY A 137 31.04 -10.85 -0.21
C GLY A 137 29.82 -10.98 -1.09
N ILE A 138 29.25 -9.86 -1.56
CA ILE A 138 28.09 -9.83 -2.46
C ILE A 138 28.35 -8.80 -3.56
N ASP A 139 28.90 -9.27 -4.68
CA ASP A 139 29.12 -8.47 -5.90
C ASP A 139 28.00 -8.66 -6.93
N GLY A 140 27.12 -9.66 -6.72
CA GLY A 140 26.02 -9.93 -7.63
C GLY A 140 25.04 -10.98 -7.10
N PRO A 141 23.97 -11.25 -7.86
CA PRO A 141 22.88 -12.11 -7.39
C PRO A 141 23.29 -13.58 -7.17
N LYS A 142 24.39 -14.05 -7.75
CA LYS A 142 24.91 -15.42 -7.55
C LYS A 142 25.54 -15.62 -6.18
N ASP A 143 26.05 -14.55 -5.58
CA ASP A 143 26.70 -14.58 -4.26
C ASP A 143 25.70 -14.67 -3.10
N LEU A 144 24.41 -14.62 -3.42
CA LEU A 144 23.33 -14.73 -2.44
C LEU A 144 23.06 -16.16 -1.96
N ASN A 145 23.72 -17.21 -2.54
CA ASN A 145 23.56 -18.55 -2.04
C ASN A 145 24.04 -18.65 -0.58
N GLY A 146 23.17 -19.13 0.31
CA GLY A 146 23.43 -19.20 1.76
C GLY A 146 23.26 -17.86 2.50
N LYS A 147 23.08 -16.74 1.79
CA LYS A 147 22.85 -15.42 2.37
C LYS A 147 21.37 -15.18 2.64
N ARG A 148 21.10 -14.23 3.55
CA ARG A 148 19.74 -13.78 3.90
C ARG A 148 19.37 -12.59 3.03
N LEU A 149 18.32 -12.75 2.23
CA LEU A 149 17.83 -11.73 1.30
C LEU A 149 16.46 -11.23 1.73
N CYS A 150 16.29 -9.92 1.85
CA CYS A 150 14.99 -9.31 2.07
C CYS A 150 14.34 -8.84 0.76
N SER A 151 13.03 -9.04 0.64
CA SER A 151 12.19 -8.43 -0.39
C SER A 151 10.77 -8.22 0.11
N MET A 152 9.98 -7.45 -0.62
CA MET A 152 8.57 -7.24 -0.27
C MET A 152 7.71 -8.43 -0.70
N THR A 153 6.81 -8.85 0.17
CA THR A 153 5.76 -9.83 -0.16
C THR A 153 4.91 -9.31 -1.33
N GLY A 154 4.64 -10.19 -2.31
CA GLY A 154 3.82 -9.86 -3.48
C GLY A 154 4.58 -9.14 -4.61
N THR A 155 5.93 -9.08 -4.54
CA THR A 155 6.78 -8.61 -5.63
C THR A 155 7.38 -9.76 -6.44
N THR A 156 7.89 -9.44 -7.63
CA THR A 156 8.59 -10.42 -8.49
C THR A 156 10.05 -10.62 -8.10
N SER A 157 10.63 -9.70 -7.32
CA SER A 157 12.08 -9.57 -7.17
C SER A 157 12.72 -10.75 -6.43
N ALA A 158 12.12 -11.20 -5.32
CA ALA A 158 12.65 -12.34 -4.56
C ALA A 158 12.58 -13.65 -5.34
N VAL A 159 11.46 -13.88 -6.03
CA VAL A 159 11.25 -15.05 -6.87
C VAL A 159 12.28 -15.08 -8.00
N ASN A 160 12.51 -13.95 -8.67
CA ASN A 160 13.50 -13.83 -9.73
C ASN A 160 14.91 -14.21 -9.26
N VAL A 161 15.36 -13.71 -8.09
CA VAL A 161 16.69 -14.07 -7.55
C VAL A 161 16.77 -15.56 -7.26
N LYS A 162 15.78 -16.09 -6.54
CA LYS A 162 15.79 -17.50 -6.11
C LYS A 162 15.71 -18.48 -7.28
N GLU A 163 14.91 -18.19 -8.28
CA GLU A 163 14.74 -19.08 -9.43
C GLU A 163 15.89 -18.98 -10.44
N LYS A 164 16.41 -17.78 -10.69
CA LYS A 164 17.33 -17.53 -11.79
C LYS A 164 18.80 -17.54 -11.38
N PHE A 165 19.15 -17.19 -10.13
CA PHE A 165 20.50 -16.90 -9.73
C PHE A 165 20.98 -17.66 -8.49
N ALA A 166 20.21 -17.70 -7.42
CA ALA A 166 20.66 -18.16 -6.09
C ALA A 166 19.58 -18.99 -5.38
N LYS A 167 19.46 -20.27 -5.77
CA LYS A 167 18.43 -21.19 -5.27
C LYS A 167 18.50 -21.44 -3.76
N GLN A 168 19.68 -21.29 -3.14
CA GLN A 168 19.91 -21.52 -1.71
C GLN A 168 19.81 -20.24 -0.88
N THR A 169 19.37 -19.12 -1.48
CA THR A 169 19.11 -17.88 -0.76
C THR A 169 18.04 -18.08 0.31
N GLN A 170 18.31 -17.58 1.52
CA GLN A 170 17.36 -17.56 2.61
C GLN A 170 16.50 -16.29 2.50
N LEU A 171 15.28 -16.46 1.99
CA LEU A 171 14.39 -15.34 1.75
C LEU A 171 13.67 -14.92 3.03
N MET A 172 13.73 -13.63 3.35
CA MET A 172 12.91 -12.94 4.34
C MET A 172 11.96 -11.98 3.61
N GLU A 173 10.68 -12.23 3.67
CA GLU A 173 9.67 -11.34 3.11
C GLU A 173 9.14 -10.37 4.16
N GLN A 174 9.02 -9.10 3.78
CA GLN A 174 8.51 -8.02 4.61
C GLN A 174 7.31 -7.33 3.91
N PRO A 175 6.41 -6.66 4.66
CA PRO A 175 5.28 -5.96 4.05
C PRO A 175 5.71 -4.77 3.19
N GLY A 176 6.83 -4.11 3.51
CA GLY A 176 7.35 -2.95 2.80
C GLY A 176 8.88 -2.95 2.68
N MET A 177 9.40 -2.01 1.89
CA MET A 177 10.86 -1.85 1.73
C MET A 177 11.51 -1.10 2.88
N ALA A 178 10.77 -0.32 3.65
CA ALA A 178 11.29 0.32 4.86
C ALA A 178 11.72 -0.71 5.91
N GLU A 179 10.94 -1.80 6.07
CA GLU A 179 11.28 -2.92 6.95
C GLU A 179 12.50 -3.69 6.43
N CYS A 180 12.62 -3.91 5.11
CA CYS A 180 13.81 -4.50 4.52
C CYS A 180 15.06 -3.64 4.75
N ALA A 181 14.96 -2.31 4.57
CA ALA A 181 16.06 -1.39 4.85
C ALA A 181 16.49 -1.44 6.32
N THR A 182 15.53 -1.48 7.23
CA THR A 182 15.80 -1.62 8.68
C THR A 182 16.49 -2.96 8.99
N ALA A 183 16.01 -4.07 8.43
CA ALA A 183 16.62 -5.39 8.61
C ALA A 183 18.05 -5.45 8.03
N LEU A 184 18.29 -4.78 6.90
CA LEU A 184 19.62 -4.68 6.29
C LEU A 184 20.58 -3.88 7.18
N LEU A 185 20.18 -2.70 7.63
CA LEU A 185 21.00 -1.83 8.49
C LEU A 185 21.34 -2.48 9.83
N SER A 186 20.41 -3.26 10.40
CA SER A 186 20.63 -4.00 11.66
C SER A 186 21.38 -5.33 11.49
N GLY A 187 21.75 -5.72 10.27
CA GLY A 187 22.46 -6.99 10.01
C GLY A 187 21.59 -8.24 10.11
N ILE A 188 20.25 -8.10 10.20
CA ILE A 188 19.31 -9.23 10.19
C ILE A 188 19.34 -9.92 8.83
N VAL A 189 19.48 -9.15 7.75
CA VAL A 189 19.66 -9.66 6.39
C VAL A 189 20.98 -9.15 5.80
N ASP A 190 21.46 -9.83 4.77
CA ASP A 190 22.75 -9.53 4.13
C ASP A 190 22.55 -8.63 2.91
N ALA A 191 21.39 -8.74 2.26
CA ALA A 191 20.99 -7.90 1.11
C ALA A 191 19.49 -7.66 1.10
N ALA A 192 19.05 -6.63 0.38
CA ALA A 192 17.67 -6.41 -0.02
C ALA A 192 17.58 -6.29 -1.55
N THR A 193 16.45 -6.71 -2.15
CA THR A 193 16.25 -6.67 -3.59
C THR A 193 14.87 -6.14 -3.96
N THR A 194 14.84 -5.24 -4.92
CA THR A 194 13.67 -4.72 -5.62
C THR A 194 14.15 -3.95 -6.86
N ASP A 195 13.31 -3.07 -7.43
CA ASP A 195 13.70 -2.21 -8.54
C ASP A 195 14.83 -1.26 -8.14
N ASP A 196 15.80 -1.05 -9.03
CA ASP A 196 16.98 -0.21 -8.84
C ASP A 196 16.64 1.20 -8.35
N ILE A 197 15.62 1.81 -8.93
CA ILE A 197 15.15 3.16 -8.55
C ILE A 197 14.59 3.22 -7.12
N ILE A 198 13.92 2.15 -6.66
CA ILE A 198 13.44 2.05 -5.27
C ILE A 198 14.63 1.95 -4.33
N LEU A 199 15.62 1.10 -4.66
CA LEU A 199 16.84 0.95 -3.86
C LEU A 199 17.64 2.24 -3.79
N ALA A 200 17.76 2.97 -4.90
CA ALA A 200 18.42 4.27 -4.96
C ALA A 200 17.75 5.29 -4.02
N GLY A 201 16.41 5.32 -3.99
CA GLY A 201 15.63 6.15 -3.06
C GLY A 201 15.92 5.83 -1.60
N LEU A 202 15.93 4.54 -1.23
CA LEU A 202 16.24 4.07 0.12
C LEU A 202 17.69 4.38 0.51
N ALA A 203 18.66 4.12 -0.36
CA ALA A 203 20.06 4.43 -0.13
C ALA A 203 20.28 5.93 0.09
N SER A 204 19.59 6.77 -0.70
CA SER A 204 19.64 8.23 -0.53
C SER A 204 19.08 8.69 0.81
N ALA A 205 17.95 8.11 1.25
CA ALA A 205 17.33 8.42 2.54
C ALA A 205 18.16 7.91 3.74
N SER A 206 19.03 6.93 3.51
CA SER A 206 19.89 6.30 4.54
C SER A 206 21.32 6.85 4.53
N ARG A 207 21.60 7.93 3.79
CA ARG A 207 22.96 8.54 3.74
C ARG A 207 23.45 8.92 5.14
N GLY A 208 24.59 8.35 5.52
CA GLY A 208 25.22 8.55 6.82
C GLY A 208 24.99 7.41 7.83
N ARG A 209 24.37 6.32 7.40
CA ARG A 209 24.20 5.10 8.22
C ARG A 209 24.87 3.90 7.58
#